data_e3b7ec3065b121ad21543830ed52f5d6
#
_entry.id   e3b7ec3065b121ad21543830ed52f5d6
#
_cell.length_a   1.000
_cell.length_b   1.000
_cell.length_c   1.000
_cell.angle_alpha   90.00
_cell.angle_beta   90.00
_cell.angle_gamma   90.00
#
_symmetry.space_group_name_H-M   'P 1'
#
loop_
_entity.id
_entity.type
_entity.pdbx_description
1 polymer ?
#
loop_
_entity_poly.entity_id
_entity_poly.type
_entity_poly.pdbx_seq_one_letter_code
_entity_poly.pdbx_strand_id
1 'polypeptide(L)'
;MSRVSKVLPHNNKAILKDIYLSFFYGAKIGILGLNGSGKSTLLKIIAGVEKNYQGDVVFSAGYNVGYLEQEPQLEAGKTVLDIVKEGAAETVAVLDEYNKINDLFGLPEVYENPEKMDELMVRQSELQDKIDATNAWELDTMLNRAMDALNCPPPDQLVDQLSGGEARRVALCRLLIQQPEVLLLDEPTNHLDAESILWLEQHLQQYKGTVIAVTHDRYFLDNVAGWILELDRGEGIPWKGNYLSLIHISEPTRPQAI
;
A
#
# COMPACT_ATOMS: atom_id res chain seq x y z
N MET A 1 14.62 -6.92 -9.80
CA MET A 1 14.37 -6.51 -11.21
C MET A 1 15.65 -6.67 -11.99
N SER A 2 15.57 -7.25 -13.19
CA SER A 2 16.72 -7.57 -14.02
C SER A 2 16.44 -7.18 -15.47
N ARG A 3 17.27 -6.30 -16.02
CA ARG A 3 17.20 -5.79 -17.41
C ARG A 3 15.82 -5.22 -17.81
N VAL A 4 15.16 -4.53 -16.90
CA VAL A 4 13.82 -4.00 -17.19
C VAL A 4 13.92 -2.81 -18.13
N SER A 5 13.30 -2.95 -19.32
CA SER A 5 13.26 -1.93 -20.34
C SER A 5 11.82 -1.74 -20.85
N LYS A 6 11.44 -0.50 -21.12
CA LYS A 6 10.11 -0.15 -21.63
C LYS A 6 10.23 0.89 -22.71
N VAL A 7 9.64 0.60 -23.87
CA VAL A 7 9.51 1.51 -25.02
C VAL A 7 8.04 1.87 -25.20
N LEU A 8 7.74 3.15 -25.42
CA LEU A 8 6.39 3.61 -25.71
C LEU A 8 6.02 3.28 -27.17
N PRO A 9 4.87 2.64 -27.43
CA PRO A 9 4.49 2.23 -28.79
C PRO A 9 4.31 3.39 -29.77
N HIS A 10 3.88 4.57 -29.27
CA HIS A 10 3.50 5.69 -30.15
C HIS A 10 4.67 6.44 -30.77
N ASN A 11 5.83 6.45 -30.14
CA ASN A 11 6.99 7.25 -30.57
C ASN A 11 8.32 6.51 -30.52
N ASN A 12 8.31 5.20 -30.25
CA ASN A 12 9.49 4.36 -30.05
C ASN A 12 10.49 4.93 -29.03
N LYS A 13 10.02 5.78 -28.10
CA LYS A 13 10.87 6.36 -27.05
C LYS A 13 11.05 5.36 -25.93
N ALA A 14 12.30 4.98 -25.66
CA ALA A 14 12.64 4.20 -24.49
C ALA A 14 12.51 5.08 -23.22
N ILE A 15 11.58 4.74 -22.33
CA ILE A 15 11.36 5.43 -21.07
C ILE A 15 12.07 4.75 -19.90
N LEU A 16 12.30 3.43 -19.98
CA LEU A 16 13.15 2.68 -19.08
C LEU A 16 14.16 1.89 -19.90
N LYS A 17 15.42 1.89 -19.49
CA LYS A 17 16.52 1.26 -20.21
C LYS A 17 17.32 0.41 -19.25
N ASP A 18 17.23 -0.89 -19.42
CA ASP A 18 18.08 -1.88 -18.76
C ASP A 18 18.20 -1.69 -17.24
N ILE A 19 17.07 -1.44 -16.58
CA ILE A 19 17.00 -1.17 -15.13
C ILE A 19 17.36 -2.44 -14.34
N TYR A 20 18.40 -2.33 -13.51
CA TYR A 20 18.81 -3.35 -12.54
C TYR A 20 18.63 -2.81 -11.13
N LEU A 21 17.70 -3.40 -10.37
CA LEU A 21 17.44 -2.98 -8.99
C LEU A 21 17.12 -4.19 -8.11
N SER A 22 17.66 -4.17 -6.91
CA SER A 22 17.29 -5.10 -5.84
C SER A 22 16.90 -4.30 -4.62
N PHE A 23 15.75 -4.59 -4.05
CA PHE A 23 15.25 -3.92 -2.86
C PHE A 23 15.33 -4.87 -1.67
N PHE A 24 15.78 -4.36 -0.54
CA PHE A 24 15.78 -5.09 0.71
C PHE A 24 14.43 -4.99 1.39
N TYR A 25 14.01 -6.04 2.08
CA TYR A 25 12.81 -6.02 2.90
C TYR A 25 12.86 -4.91 3.94
N GLY A 26 11.76 -4.20 4.11
CA GLY A 26 11.67 -3.06 5.01
C GLY A 26 12.28 -1.75 4.50
N ALA A 27 12.88 -1.73 3.30
CA ALA A 27 13.41 -0.51 2.71
C ALA A 27 12.31 0.52 2.41
N LYS A 28 12.60 1.80 2.66
CA LYS A 28 11.76 2.93 2.30
C LYS A 28 12.43 3.69 1.17
N ILE A 29 11.82 3.70 0.00
CA ILE A 29 12.43 4.15 -1.24
C ILE A 29 11.56 5.23 -1.87
N GLY A 30 12.15 6.40 -2.07
CA GLY A 30 11.55 7.48 -2.85
C GLY A 30 12.01 7.43 -4.30
N ILE A 31 11.11 7.51 -5.26
CA ILE A 31 11.45 7.60 -6.68
C ILE A 31 11.33 9.04 -7.15
N LEU A 32 12.42 9.57 -7.67
CA LEU A 32 12.52 10.92 -8.22
C LEU A 32 12.79 10.89 -9.72
N GLY A 33 12.49 11.99 -10.39
CA GLY A 33 12.76 12.17 -11.81
C GLY A 33 11.80 13.19 -12.44
N LEU A 34 12.15 13.68 -13.61
CA LEU A 34 11.33 14.63 -14.37
C LEU A 34 9.97 14.04 -14.75
N ASN A 35 9.01 14.89 -15.09
CA ASN A 35 7.73 14.42 -15.62
C ASN A 35 7.96 13.65 -16.92
N GLY A 36 7.32 12.47 -17.03
CA GLY A 36 7.51 11.57 -18.16
C GLY A 36 8.81 10.76 -18.13
N SER A 37 9.58 10.75 -17.02
CA SER A 37 10.77 9.90 -16.88
C SER A 37 10.47 8.40 -16.67
N GLY A 38 9.19 8.03 -16.48
CA GLY A 38 8.80 6.64 -16.34
C GLY A 38 8.52 6.18 -14.90
N LYS A 39 8.43 7.10 -13.91
CA LYS A 39 8.20 6.77 -12.49
C LYS A 39 6.95 5.90 -12.28
N SER A 40 5.78 6.38 -12.70
CA SER A 40 4.53 5.62 -12.57
C SER A 40 4.54 4.34 -13.42
N THR A 41 5.23 4.35 -14.56
CA THR A 41 5.39 3.14 -15.38
C THR A 41 6.24 2.10 -14.65
N LEU A 42 7.31 2.51 -13.97
CA LEU A 42 8.12 1.62 -13.15
C LEU A 42 7.30 1.01 -12.01
N LEU A 43 6.50 1.83 -11.30
CA LEU A 43 5.58 1.30 -10.27
C LEU A 43 4.58 0.29 -10.85
N LYS A 44 3.96 0.59 -12.01
CA LYS A 44 3.01 -0.32 -12.67
C LYS A 44 3.66 -1.64 -13.09
N ILE A 45 4.92 -1.62 -13.52
CA ILE A 45 5.70 -2.83 -13.84
C ILE A 45 5.96 -3.64 -12.57
N ILE A 46 6.38 -2.99 -11.47
CA ILE A 46 6.59 -3.65 -10.18
C ILE A 46 5.27 -4.22 -9.64
N ALA A 47 4.16 -3.50 -9.78
CA ALA A 47 2.83 -3.95 -9.38
C ALA A 47 2.26 -5.10 -10.23
N GLY A 48 2.90 -5.41 -11.39
CA GLY A 48 2.40 -6.41 -12.33
C GLY A 48 1.20 -5.95 -13.17
N VAL A 49 0.84 -4.66 -13.10
CA VAL A 49 -0.24 -4.03 -13.89
C VAL A 49 0.21 -3.83 -15.34
N GLU A 50 1.43 -3.32 -15.54
CA GLU A 50 2.03 -3.19 -16.87
C GLU A 50 2.82 -4.45 -17.20
N LYS A 51 2.38 -5.18 -18.20
CA LYS A 51 2.98 -6.45 -18.63
C LYS A 51 3.82 -6.34 -19.91
N ASN A 52 3.69 -5.24 -20.65
CA ASN A 52 4.41 -5.04 -21.90
C ASN A 52 5.75 -4.32 -21.65
N TYR A 53 6.74 -5.07 -21.19
CA TYR A 53 8.11 -4.63 -20.96
C TYR A 53 9.08 -5.78 -21.24
N GLN A 54 10.38 -5.49 -21.34
CA GLN A 54 11.45 -6.47 -21.47
C GLN A 54 12.16 -6.62 -20.12
N GLY A 55 12.69 -7.82 -19.85
CA GLY A 55 13.37 -8.15 -18.58
C GLY A 55 12.44 -8.82 -17.59
N ASP A 56 12.91 -8.97 -16.34
CA ASP A 56 12.24 -9.74 -15.30
C ASP A 56 12.04 -8.93 -14.02
N VAL A 57 10.87 -9.10 -13.41
CA VAL A 57 10.56 -8.65 -12.05
C VAL A 57 10.22 -9.88 -11.23
N VAL A 58 11.02 -10.16 -10.21
CA VAL A 58 10.86 -11.34 -9.36
C VAL A 58 10.73 -10.89 -7.92
N PHE A 59 9.73 -11.40 -7.22
CA PHE A 59 9.57 -11.26 -5.77
C PHE A 59 9.95 -12.57 -5.09
N SER A 60 10.39 -12.47 -3.84
CA SER A 60 10.55 -13.65 -3.00
C SER A 60 9.19 -14.33 -2.77
N ALA A 61 9.19 -15.66 -2.61
CA ALA A 61 7.96 -16.40 -2.37
C ALA A 61 7.23 -15.88 -1.12
N GLY A 62 5.91 -15.75 -1.20
CA GLY A 62 5.05 -15.27 -0.09
C GLY A 62 4.94 -13.75 0.04
N TYR A 63 5.55 -12.98 -0.86
CA TYR A 63 5.38 -11.52 -0.86
C TYR A 63 4.16 -11.11 -1.68
N ASN A 64 3.27 -10.35 -1.07
CA ASN A 64 2.18 -9.67 -1.75
C ASN A 64 2.55 -8.20 -2.02
N VAL A 65 1.96 -7.66 -3.08
CA VAL A 65 2.23 -6.29 -3.54
C VAL A 65 0.92 -5.51 -3.53
N GLY A 66 0.90 -4.43 -2.79
CA GLY A 66 -0.19 -3.47 -2.82
C GLY A 66 0.20 -2.23 -3.63
N TYR A 67 -0.70 -1.74 -4.46
CA TYR A 67 -0.44 -0.59 -5.33
C TYR A 67 -1.55 0.44 -5.22
N LEU A 68 -1.20 1.67 -4.84
CA LEU A 68 -2.06 2.83 -4.92
C LEU A 68 -1.92 3.47 -6.30
N GLU A 69 -2.94 3.29 -7.13
CA GLU A 69 -3.02 3.95 -8.44
C GLU A 69 -3.34 5.44 -8.31
N GLN A 70 -2.98 6.19 -9.34
CA GLN A 70 -3.29 7.62 -9.40
C GLN A 70 -4.81 7.88 -9.42
N GLU A 71 -5.58 7.03 -10.10
CA GLU A 71 -7.04 7.04 -10.17
C GLU A 71 -7.57 5.65 -9.81
N PRO A 72 -7.72 5.34 -8.50
CA PRO A 72 -8.14 4.02 -8.07
C PRO A 72 -9.61 3.77 -8.45
N GLN A 73 -9.86 2.57 -8.96
CA GLN A 73 -11.21 2.10 -9.23
C GLN A 73 -11.74 1.39 -7.99
N LEU A 74 -12.83 1.89 -7.43
CA LEU A 74 -13.55 1.26 -6.32
C LEU A 74 -14.75 0.49 -6.88
N GLU A 75 -15.15 -0.58 -6.19
CA GLU A 75 -16.28 -1.40 -6.62
C GLU A 75 -17.61 -0.65 -6.39
N ALA A 76 -18.35 -0.41 -7.49
CA ALA A 76 -19.60 0.32 -7.46
C ALA A 76 -20.65 -0.34 -6.55
N GLY A 77 -21.49 0.48 -5.91
CA GLY A 77 -22.57 0.03 -5.04
C GLY A 77 -22.15 -0.34 -3.62
N LYS A 78 -20.86 -0.28 -3.30
CA LYS A 78 -20.35 -0.47 -1.93
C LYS A 78 -20.29 0.84 -1.16
N THR A 79 -20.30 0.75 0.17
CA THR A 79 -20.04 1.89 1.06
C THR A 79 -18.54 2.09 1.27
N VAL A 80 -18.15 3.27 1.78
CA VAL A 80 -16.77 3.57 2.17
C VAL A 80 -16.24 2.52 3.15
N LEU A 81 -17.06 2.17 4.16
CA LEU A 81 -16.69 1.17 5.16
C LEU A 81 -16.50 -0.21 4.54
N ASP A 82 -17.33 -0.62 3.58
CA ASP A 82 -17.19 -1.91 2.91
C ASP A 82 -15.85 -2.01 2.18
N ILE A 83 -15.47 -0.94 1.46
CA ILE A 83 -14.18 -0.88 0.76
C ILE A 83 -13.00 -0.93 1.74
N VAL A 84 -13.07 -0.19 2.85
CA VAL A 84 -11.98 -0.19 3.84
C VAL A 84 -11.86 -1.55 4.53
N LYS A 85 -12.98 -2.23 4.82
CA LYS A 85 -13.02 -3.60 5.38
C LYS A 85 -12.38 -4.64 4.45
N GLU A 86 -12.39 -4.44 3.14
CA GLU A 86 -11.66 -5.34 2.22
C GLU A 86 -10.16 -5.41 2.53
N GLY A 87 -9.57 -4.35 3.05
CA GLY A 87 -8.16 -4.36 3.51
C GLY A 87 -7.91 -5.32 4.67
N ALA A 88 -8.93 -5.67 5.45
CA ALA A 88 -8.87 -6.60 6.56
C ALA A 88 -9.70 -7.88 6.31
N ALA A 89 -9.85 -8.29 5.04
CA ALA A 89 -10.76 -9.37 4.64
C ALA A 89 -10.56 -10.69 5.41
N GLU A 90 -9.32 -11.08 5.69
CA GLU A 90 -9.01 -12.28 6.47
C GLU A 90 -9.52 -12.16 7.91
N THR A 91 -9.30 -11.01 8.55
CA THR A 91 -9.75 -10.73 9.91
C THR A 91 -11.27 -10.68 9.99
N VAL A 92 -11.92 -10.03 9.02
CA VAL A 92 -13.39 -9.98 8.90
C VAL A 92 -13.96 -11.38 8.75
N ALA A 93 -13.37 -12.22 7.89
CA ALA A 93 -13.84 -13.59 7.68
C ALA A 93 -13.77 -14.45 8.97
N VAL A 94 -12.70 -14.28 9.76
CA VAL A 94 -12.54 -14.98 11.06
C VAL A 94 -13.60 -14.53 12.05
N LEU A 95 -13.86 -13.21 12.15
CA LEU A 95 -14.89 -12.67 13.03
C LEU A 95 -16.30 -13.11 12.61
N ASP A 96 -16.59 -13.11 11.31
CA ASP A 96 -17.87 -13.54 10.77
C ASP A 96 -18.13 -15.03 11.03
N GLU A 97 -17.09 -15.87 10.88
CA GLU A 97 -17.19 -17.30 11.17
C GLU A 97 -17.43 -17.53 12.69
N TYR A 98 -16.70 -16.81 13.54
CA TYR A 98 -16.89 -16.86 14.99
C TYR A 98 -18.32 -16.48 15.39
N ASN A 99 -18.85 -15.38 14.84
CA ASN A 99 -20.22 -14.93 15.12
C ASN A 99 -21.26 -15.93 14.62
N LYS A 100 -21.08 -16.51 13.42
CA LYS A 100 -21.96 -17.57 12.91
C LYS A 100 -22.00 -18.79 13.81
N ILE A 101 -20.86 -19.21 14.35
CA ILE A 101 -20.82 -20.33 15.31
C ILE A 101 -21.60 -19.99 16.57
N ASN A 102 -21.46 -18.75 17.09
CA ASN A 102 -22.22 -18.30 18.26
C ASN A 102 -23.74 -18.36 18.01
N ASP A 103 -24.18 -17.94 16.83
CA ASP A 103 -25.60 -18.02 16.44
C ASP A 103 -26.09 -19.49 16.34
N LEU A 104 -25.25 -20.41 15.84
CA LEU A 104 -25.57 -21.81 15.71
C LEU A 104 -25.80 -22.50 17.05
N PHE A 105 -25.13 -22.12 18.14
CA PHE A 105 -25.34 -22.69 19.47
C PHE A 105 -26.76 -22.52 20.00
N GLY A 106 -27.50 -21.51 19.53
CA GLY A 106 -28.90 -21.27 19.88
C GLY A 106 -29.90 -22.17 19.12
N LEU A 107 -29.46 -22.96 18.15
CA LEU A 107 -30.36 -23.77 17.33
C LEU A 107 -30.62 -25.14 17.97
N PRO A 108 -31.92 -25.64 17.98
CA PRO A 108 -32.28 -26.93 18.56
C PRO A 108 -31.46 -28.10 18.01
N GLU A 109 -31.20 -28.12 16.72
CA GLU A 109 -30.43 -29.15 16.02
C GLU A 109 -28.95 -29.22 16.41
N VAL A 110 -28.44 -28.19 17.14
CA VAL A 110 -27.07 -28.13 17.66
C VAL A 110 -27.07 -28.48 19.15
N TYR A 111 -27.85 -27.80 19.99
CA TYR A 111 -27.83 -28.05 21.43
C TYR A 111 -28.42 -29.40 21.85
N GLU A 112 -29.25 -30.01 21.00
CA GLU A 112 -29.77 -31.39 21.21
C GLU A 112 -28.82 -32.48 20.69
N ASN A 113 -27.72 -32.09 19.98
CA ASN A 113 -26.75 -33.04 19.43
C ASN A 113 -25.35 -32.78 20.04
N PRO A 114 -24.91 -33.64 20.98
CA PRO A 114 -23.62 -33.48 21.67
C PRO A 114 -22.41 -33.49 20.72
N GLU A 115 -22.41 -34.29 19.67
CA GLU A 115 -21.28 -34.37 18.71
C GLU A 115 -21.12 -33.05 17.96
N LYS A 116 -22.21 -32.47 17.45
CA LYS A 116 -22.18 -31.17 16.77
C LYS A 116 -21.78 -30.05 17.72
N MET A 117 -22.23 -30.11 18.95
CA MET A 117 -21.86 -29.16 19.98
C MET A 117 -20.35 -29.19 20.24
N ASP A 118 -19.76 -30.34 20.40
CA ASP A 118 -18.31 -30.50 20.62
C ASP A 118 -17.50 -30.02 19.42
N GLU A 119 -17.90 -30.35 18.19
CA GLU A 119 -17.24 -29.87 16.96
C GLU A 119 -17.22 -28.31 16.89
N LEU A 120 -18.38 -27.71 17.17
CA LEU A 120 -18.50 -26.25 17.13
C LEU A 120 -17.71 -25.57 18.27
N MET A 121 -17.64 -26.18 19.46
CA MET A 121 -16.83 -25.66 20.57
C MET A 121 -15.34 -25.71 20.24
N VAL A 122 -14.84 -26.78 19.65
CA VAL A 122 -13.44 -26.87 19.18
C VAL A 122 -13.16 -25.78 18.16
N ARG A 123 -14.02 -25.65 17.14
CA ARG A 123 -13.85 -24.63 16.09
C ARG A 123 -13.91 -23.22 16.63
N GLN A 124 -14.83 -22.95 17.58
CA GLN A 124 -14.92 -21.64 18.25
C GLN A 124 -13.62 -21.31 19.00
N SER A 125 -13.05 -22.30 19.72
CA SER A 125 -11.80 -22.09 20.45
C SER A 125 -10.63 -21.75 19.50
N GLU A 126 -10.52 -22.46 18.36
CA GLU A 126 -9.50 -22.16 17.35
C GLU A 126 -9.63 -20.74 16.77
N LEU A 127 -10.86 -20.29 16.52
CA LEU A 127 -11.14 -18.94 16.03
C LEU A 127 -10.86 -17.88 17.11
N GLN A 128 -11.23 -18.18 18.36
CA GLN A 128 -10.93 -17.30 19.51
C GLN A 128 -9.42 -17.06 19.63
N ASP A 129 -8.61 -18.13 19.57
CA ASP A 129 -7.15 -18.02 19.62
C ASP A 129 -6.59 -17.15 18.49
N LYS A 130 -7.16 -17.27 17.27
CA LYS A 130 -6.77 -16.41 16.13
C LYS A 130 -7.17 -14.95 16.34
N ILE A 131 -8.38 -14.70 16.83
CA ILE A 131 -8.89 -13.35 17.11
C ILE A 131 -8.03 -12.68 18.15
N ASP A 132 -7.68 -13.39 19.23
CA ASP A 132 -6.85 -12.87 20.32
C ASP A 132 -5.41 -12.61 19.84
N ALA A 133 -4.82 -13.51 19.04
CA ALA A 133 -3.48 -13.36 18.49
C ALA A 133 -3.35 -12.15 17.54
N THR A 134 -4.42 -11.81 16.81
CA THR A 134 -4.45 -10.70 15.86
C THR A 134 -5.08 -9.43 16.44
N ASN A 135 -5.56 -9.44 17.68
CA ASN A 135 -6.34 -8.37 18.32
C ASN A 135 -7.55 -7.94 17.46
N ALA A 136 -8.19 -8.90 16.81
CA ALA A 136 -9.27 -8.64 15.85
C ALA A 136 -10.53 -8.03 16.48
N TRP A 137 -10.69 -8.12 17.80
CA TRP A 137 -11.77 -7.45 18.53
C TRP A 137 -11.76 -5.92 18.39
N GLU A 138 -10.58 -5.34 18.16
CA GLU A 138 -10.42 -3.90 17.97
C GLU A 138 -10.51 -3.46 16.49
N LEU A 139 -10.88 -4.38 15.58
CA LEU A 139 -10.91 -4.10 14.15
C LEU A 139 -11.68 -2.82 13.80
N ASP A 140 -12.93 -2.69 14.26
CA ASP A 140 -13.75 -1.52 13.97
C ASP A 140 -13.11 -0.21 14.49
N THR A 141 -12.46 -0.26 15.66
CA THR A 141 -11.73 0.88 16.23
C THR A 141 -10.52 1.24 15.37
N MET A 142 -9.78 0.23 14.88
CA MET A 142 -8.63 0.42 14.00
C MET A 142 -9.06 1.01 12.64
N LEU A 143 -10.14 0.50 12.04
CA LEU A 143 -10.68 1.01 10.79
C LEU A 143 -11.11 2.48 10.93
N ASN A 144 -11.87 2.81 11.98
CA ASN A 144 -12.32 4.17 12.23
C ASN A 144 -11.14 5.13 12.43
N ARG A 145 -10.14 4.76 13.22
CA ARG A 145 -8.92 5.58 13.41
C ARG A 145 -8.18 5.85 12.11
N ALA A 146 -8.05 4.84 11.24
CA ALA A 146 -7.39 5.01 9.95
C ALA A 146 -8.21 5.90 9.00
N MET A 147 -9.53 5.74 8.99
CA MET A 147 -10.45 6.56 8.20
C MET A 147 -10.43 8.02 8.68
N ASP A 148 -10.48 8.26 9.98
CA ASP A 148 -10.41 9.61 10.57
C ASP A 148 -9.06 10.27 10.25
N ALA A 149 -7.96 9.56 10.41
CA ALA A 149 -6.61 10.07 10.17
C ALA A 149 -6.35 10.47 8.71
N LEU A 150 -7.00 9.79 7.77
CA LEU A 150 -6.94 10.11 6.33
C LEU A 150 -8.09 11.01 5.88
N ASN A 151 -8.89 11.51 6.82
CA ASN A 151 -10.06 12.34 6.52
C ASN A 151 -10.96 11.72 5.42
N CYS A 152 -11.25 10.41 5.57
CA CYS A 152 -12.10 9.67 4.66
C CYS A 152 -13.56 10.18 4.75
N PRO A 153 -14.36 10.04 3.68
CA PRO A 153 -15.79 10.31 3.72
C PRO A 153 -16.54 9.45 4.75
N PRO A 154 -17.79 9.81 5.09
CA PRO A 154 -18.60 9.04 6.03
C PRO A 154 -18.66 7.55 5.68
N PRO A 155 -18.64 6.65 6.68
CA PRO A 155 -18.58 5.20 6.47
C PRO A 155 -19.73 4.62 5.64
N ASP A 156 -20.91 5.21 5.73
CA ASP A 156 -22.16 4.81 5.06
C ASP A 156 -22.34 5.42 3.66
N GLN A 157 -21.45 6.34 3.25
CA GLN A 157 -21.51 6.96 1.93
C GLN A 157 -21.18 5.96 0.83
N LEU A 158 -21.96 5.96 -0.26
CA LEU A 158 -21.68 5.11 -1.42
C LEU A 158 -20.48 5.64 -2.21
N VAL A 159 -19.60 4.72 -2.63
CA VAL A 159 -18.38 5.08 -3.37
C VAL A 159 -18.65 5.73 -4.72
N ASP A 160 -19.81 5.46 -5.32
CA ASP A 160 -20.23 6.06 -6.60
C ASP A 160 -20.45 7.58 -6.50
N GLN A 161 -20.59 8.11 -5.30
CA GLN A 161 -20.82 9.54 -5.03
C GLN A 161 -19.55 10.29 -4.66
N LEU A 162 -18.41 9.59 -4.58
CA LEU A 162 -17.14 10.17 -4.17
C LEU A 162 -16.49 10.98 -5.29
N SER A 163 -15.88 12.10 -4.91
CA SER A 163 -14.90 12.77 -5.77
C SER A 163 -13.65 11.91 -5.95
N GLY A 164 -12.86 12.16 -7.00
CA GLY A 164 -11.62 11.43 -7.24
C GLY A 164 -10.64 11.48 -6.05
N GLY A 165 -10.58 12.61 -5.35
CA GLY A 165 -9.74 12.77 -4.15
C GLY A 165 -10.24 11.94 -2.97
N GLU A 166 -11.56 11.87 -2.76
CA GLU A 166 -12.17 11.04 -1.72
C GLU A 166 -11.97 9.56 -2.01
N ALA A 167 -12.24 9.11 -3.23
CA ALA A 167 -12.01 7.74 -3.66
C ALA A 167 -10.55 7.31 -3.44
N ARG A 168 -9.62 8.23 -3.68
CA ARG A 168 -8.19 8.00 -3.46
C ARG A 168 -7.83 7.84 -1.99
N ARG A 169 -8.39 8.66 -1.08
CA ARG A 169 -8.19 8.51 0.37
C ARG A 169 -8.74 7.18 0.88
N VAL A 170 -9.91 6.77 0.41
CA VAL A 170 -10.51 5.47 0.75
C VAL A 170 -9.64 4.31 0.24
N ALA A 171 -9.13 4.37 -1.00
CA ALA A 171 -8.23 3.37 -1.54
C ALA A 171 -6.90 3.30 -0.77
N LEU A 172 -6.34 4.44 -0.40
CA LEU A 172 -5.14 4.50 0.45
C LEU A 172 -5.41 3.88 1.81
N CYS A 173 -6.52 4.23 2.47
CA CYS A 173 -6.92 3.66 3.75
C CYS A 173 -7.01 2.13 3.68
N ARG A 174 -7.75 1.58 2.70
CA ARG A 174 -7.84 0.14 2.45
C ARG A 174 -6.46 -0.51 2.32
N LEU A 175 -5.59 0.11 1.53
CA LEU A 175 -4.26 -0.42 1.24
C LEU A 175 -3.35 -0.44 2.47
N LEU A 176 -3.41 0.59 3.32
CA LEU A 176 -2.65 0.65 4.57
C LEU A 176 -3.15 -0.36 5.60
N ILE A 177 -4.46 -0.63 5.64
CA ILE A 177 -5.07 -1.68 6.47
C ILE A 177 -4.61 -3.08 6.00
N GLN A 178 -4.51 -3.30 4.70
CA GLN A 178 -4.10 -4.58 4.11
C GLN A 178 -2.65 -4.95 4.46
N GLN A 179 -1.79 -3.97 4.72
CA GLN A 179 -0.38 -4.15 5.11
C GLN A 179 0.42 -5.11 4.20
N PRO A 180 0.43 -4.92 2.87
CA PRO A 180 1.19 -5.79 1.98
C PRO A 180 2.70 -5.73 2.27
N GLU A 181 3.47 -6.79 1.97
CA GLU A 181 4.92 -6.83 2.15
C GLU A 181 5.64 -5.80 1.28
N VAL A 182 5.07 -5.46 0.13
CA VAL A 182 5.56 -4.39 -0.75
C VAL A 182 4.44 -3.41 -1.03
N LEU A 183 4.60 -2.19 -0.56
CA LEU A 183 3.65 -1.11 -0.70
C LEU A 183 4.15 -0.11 -1.75
N LEU A 184 3.40 0.04 -2.83
CA LEU A 184 3.69 0.94 -3.94
C LEU A 184 2.73 2.12 -3.92
N LEU A 185 3.26 3.33 -3.83
CA LEU A 185 2.48 4.55 -3.70
C LEU A 185 2.83 5.53 -4.84
N ASP A 186 1.86 5.82 -5.68
CA ASP A 186 2.00 6.82 -6.75
C ASP A 186 1.34 8.13 -6.31
N GLU A 187 2.14 9.15 -5.98
CA GLU A 187 1.73 10.47 -5.46
C GLU A 187 0.80 10.40 -4.21
N PRO A 188 1.19 9.70 -3.13
CA PRO A 188 0.29 9.43 -2.00
C PRO A 188 -0.15 10.67 -1.23
N THR A 189 0.59 11.77 -1.30
CA THR A 189 0.29 13.03 -0.61
C THR A 189 -0.75 13.89 -1.32
N ASN A 190 -1.07 13.59 -2.59
CA ASN A 190 -2.07 14.34 -3.34
C ASN A 190 -3.47 14.17 -2.72
N HIS A 191 -4.18 15.28 -2.56
CA HIS A 191 -5.52 15.37 -1.95
C HIS A 191 -5.57 15.05 -0.46
N LEU A 192 -4.43 15.01 0.24
CA LEU A 192 -4.34 14.95 1.70
C LEU A 192 -4.11 16.35 2.28
N ASP A 193 -4.69 16.60 3.45
CA ASP A 193 -4.35 17.75 4.27
C ASP A 193 -3.06 17.52 5.06
N ALA A 194 -2.56 18.56 5.73
CA ALA A 194 -1.29 18.49 6.44
C ALA A 194 -1.28 17.49 7.61
N GLU A 195 -2.42 17.29 8.28
CA GLU A 195 -2.55 16.33 9.38
C GLU A 195 -2.50 14.89 8.85
N SER A 196 -3.23 14.62 7.76
CA SER A 196 -3.21 13.32 7.09
C SER A 196 -1.83 12.98 6.53
N ILE A 197 -1.10 13.96 5.96
CA ILE A 197 0.27 13.75 5.49
C ILE A 197 1.18 13.39 6.66
N LEU A 198 1.13 14.13 7.76
CA LEU A 198 1.94 13.84 8.95
C LEU A 198 1.66 12.45 9.52
N TRP A 199 0.39 12.07 9.60
CA TRP A 199 0.01 10.75 10.04
C TRP A 199 0.54 9.66 9.11
N LEU A 200 0.41 9.87 7.78
CA LEU A 200 0.92 8.94 6.77
C LEU A 200 2.43 8.76 6.88
N GLU A 201 3.20 9.85 7.05
CA GLU A 201 4.64 9.80 7.27
C GLU A 201 5.00 8.92 8.47
N GLN A 202 4.36 9.16 9.63
CA GLN A 202 4.59 8.39 10.85
C GLN A 202 4.22 6.91 10.66
N HIS A 203 3.11 6.64 10.00
CA HIS A 203 2.67 5.27 9.69
C HIS A 203 3.69 4.54 8.79
N LEU A 204 4.16 5.19 7.73
CA LEU A 204 5.14 4.61 6.79
C LEU A 204 6.53 4.44 7.40
N GLN A 205 6.96 5.29 8.33
CA GLN A 205 8.20 5.10 9.08
C GLN A 205 8.18 3.82 9.91
N GLN A 206 7.02 3.48 10.51
CA GLN A 206 6.82 2.29 11.33
C GLN A 206 6.43 1.04 10.51
N TYR A 207 6.13 1.22 9.23
CA TYR A 207 5.70 0.14 8.36
C TYR A 207 6.79 -0.93 8.23
N LYS A 208 6.44 -2.19 8.49
CA LYS A 208 7.41 -3.30 8.49
C LYS A 208 7.86 -3.71 7.09
N GLY A 209 6.95 -3.62 6.11
CA GLY A 209 7.20 -3.97 4.71
C GLY A 209 8.06 -2.94 3.97
N THR A 210 8.36 -3.25 2.73
CA THR A 210 9.05 -2.35 1.80
C THR A 210 8.07 -1.31 1.26
N VAL A 211 8.44 -0.04 1.28
CA VAL A 211 7.65 1.06 0.70
C VAL A 211 8.40 1.67 -0.46
N ILE A 212 7.73 1.79 -1.60
CA ILE A 212 8.25 2.50 -2.78
C ILE A 212 7.24 3.60 -3.12
N ALA A 213 7.65 4.85 -2.97
CA ALA A 213 6.78 6.00 -3.20
C ALA A 213 7.32 6.90 -4.31
N VAL A 214 6.44 7.26 -5.24
CA VAL A 214 6.66 8.36 -6.19
C VAL A 214 5.93 9.58 -5.66
N THR A 215 6.62 10.69 -5.44
CA THR A 215 5.99 11.95 -5.08
C THR A 215 6.88 13.13 -5.45
N HIS A 216 6.26 14.29 -5.62
CA HIS A 216 6.93 15.57 -5.75
C HIS A 216 7.10 16.30 -4.42
N ASP A 217 6.54 15.76 -3.35
CA ASP A 217 6.68 16.30 -1.99
C ASP A 217 8.03 15.89 -1.40
N ARG A 218 8.94 16.86 -1.36
CA ARG A 218 10.31 16.67 -0.88
C ARG A 218 10.38 16.44 0.62
N TYR A 219 9.51 17.10 1.39
CA TYR A 219 9.46 16.94 2.85
C TYR A 219 9.00 15.54 3.22
N PHE A 220 7.97 15.05 2.54
CA PHE A 220 7.52 13.67 2.70
C PHE A 220 8.65 12.67 2.42
N LEU A 221 9.42 12.86 1.32
CA LEU A 221 10.54 11.99 1.01
C LEU A 221 11.66 12.05 2.06
N ASP A 222 11.97 13.23 2.58
CA ASP A 222 12.99 13.39 3.62
C ASP A 222 12.61 12.69 4.92
N ASN A 223 11.32 12.66 5.24
CA ASN A 223 10.82 12.04 6.46
C ASN A 223 10.66 10.52 6.34
N VAL A 224 10.32 10.01 5.16
CA VAL A 224 9.97 8.59 4.97
C VAL A 224 11.10 7.79 4.32
N ALA A 225 11.79 8.34 3.30
CA ALA A 225 12.71 7.58 2.48
C ALA A 225 14.09 7.47 3.11
N GLY A 226 14.61 6.24 3.19
CA GLY A 226 16.02 5.96 3.50
C GLY A 226 16.88 5.71 2.26
N TRP A 227 16.23 5.61 1.10
CA TRP A 227 16.86 5.45 -0.21
C TRP A 227 16.12 6.28 -1.24
N ILE A 228 16.84 6.86 -2.17
CA ILE A 228 16.30 7.55 -3.33
C ILE A 228 16.69 6.81 -4.60
N LEU A 229 15.72 6.57 -5.47
CA LEU A 229 15.93 6.08 -6.83
C LEU A 229 15.66 7.22 -7.80
N GLU A 230 16.71 7.75 -8.41
CA GLU A 230 16.58 8.77 -9.44
C GLU A 230 16.39 8.13 -10.81
N LEU A 231 15.32 8.50 -11.51
CA LEU A 231 15.09 8.12 -12.91
C LEU A 231 15.49 9.28 -13.82
N ASP A 232 16.67 9.17 -14.44
CA ASP A 232 17.15 10.10 -15.45
C ASP A 232 17.38 9.39 -16.79
N ARG A 233 16.82 9.96 -17.87
CA ARG A 233 16.97 9.48 -19.27
C ARG A 233 16.73 7.99 -19.49
N GLY A 234 15.89 7.41 -18.62
CA GLY A 234 15.53 5.99 -18.64
C GLY A 234 16.44 5.09 -17.81
N GLU A 235 17.45 5.61 -17.16
CA GLU A 235 18.33 4.89 -16.23
C GLU A 235 17.85 5.07 -14.80
N GLY A 236 18.06 4.08 -13.95
CA GLY A 236 17.72 4.13 -12.53
C GLY A 236 18.98 4.17 -11.68
N ILE A 237 19.20 5.28 -10.99
CA ILE A 237 20.40 5.52 -10.17
C ILE A 237 19.97 5.48 -8.70
N PRO A 238 20.38 4.48 -7.90
CA PRO A 238 20.07 4.40 -6.48
C PRO A 238 21.04 5.22 -5.63
N TRP A 239 20.49 5.99 -4.70
CA TRP A 239 21.25 6.76 -3.71
C TRP A 239 20.84 6.33 -2.31
N LYS A 240 21.80 6.13 -1.42
CA LYS A 240 21.54 5.88 -0.01
C LYS A 240 21.38 7.21 0.73
N GLY A 241 20.27 7.37 1.44
CA GLY A 241 19.93 8.58 2.19
C GLY A 241 18.59 9.15 1.75
N ASN A 242 18.23 10.28 2.33
CA ASN A 242 17.04 11.04 2.01
C ASN A 242 17.31 12.08 0.90
N TYR A 243 16.30 12.86 0.53
CA TYR A 243 16.40 13.87 -0.53
C TYR A 243 17.44 14.97 -0.21
N LEU A 244 17.54 15.41 1.05
CA LEU A 244 18.54 16.41 1.48
C LEU A 244 19.98 15.90 1.26
N SER A 245 20.26 14.63 1.55
CA SER A 245 21.58 14.04 1.31
C SER A 245 21.94 14.04 -0.18
N LEU A 246 20.97 13.83 -1.08
CA LEU A 246 21.19 13.86 -2.52
C LEU A 246 21.62 15.27 -3.00
N ILE A 247 20.98 16.33 -2.51
CA ILE A 247 21.32 17.71 -2.87
C ILE A 247 22.76 18.03 -2.49
N HIS A 248 23.22 17.61 -1.31
CA HIS A 248 24.60 17.84 -0.86
C HIS A 248 25.64 17.08 -1.69
N ILE A 249 25.29 15.95 -2.26
CA ILE A 249 26.19 15.16 -3.13
C ILE A 249 26.24 15.77 -4.55
N SER A 250 25.12 16.31 -5.03
CA SER A 250 24.99 16.86 -6.40
C SER A 250 25.40 18.33 -6.54
N GLU A 251 25.59 19.07 -5.44
CA GLU A 251 26.23 20.41 -5.51
C GLU A 251 27.74 20.25 -5.80
N PRO A 252 28.21 20.64 -7.00
CA PRO A 252 29.64 20.70 -7.21
C PRO A 252 30.19 21.71 -6.23
N THR A 253 31.19 21.31 -5.42
CA THR A 253 31.98 22.21 -4.58
C THR A 253 32.37 23.42 -5.42
N ARG A 254 31.67 24.57 -5.21
CA ARG A 254 32.11 25.86 -5.77
C ARG A 254 33.55 26.03 -5.29
N PRO A 255 34.53 26.23 -6.21
CA PRO A 255 35.86 26.65 -5.79
C PRO A 255 35.68 27.91 -4.98
N GLN A 256 36.12 27.91 -3.73
CA GLN A 256 36.29 29.15 -2.98
C GLN A 256 37.28 29.97 -3.79
N ALA A 257 36.79 31.05 -4.38
CA ALA A 257 37.65 32.05 -4.95
C ALA A 257 38.55 32.61 -3.85
N ILE A 258 39.86 32.45 -4.05
CA ILE A 258 40.91 33.06 -3.28
C ILE A 258 40.94 34.58 -3.60
#